data_4e8b443f7130373e713644e15d5340dd
#
_entry.id   4e8b443f7130373e713644e15d5340dd
#
_cell.length_a   1.000
_cell.length_b   1.000
_cell.length_c   1.000
_cell.angle_alpha   90.00
_cell.angle_beta   90.00
_cell.angle_gamma   90.00
#
_symmetry.space_group_name_H-M   'P 1'
#
loop_
_entity.id
_entity.type
_entity.pdbx_description
1 polymer ?
#
loop_
_entity_poly.entity_id
_entity_poly.type
_entity_poly.pdbx_seq_one_letter_code
_entity_poly.pdbx_strand_id
1 'polypeptide(L)'
;MDVPVIPAKEPEPAKTAEAPNITVDYAPPIHPAGVEDVSVEAYSVFKLKPAKNTYAFMTLHRPSNVDDRDTFMGIAAAVNEIAAEKPILFPAHPRTRKMMEQFQIKFSENIKMLAPLGFMESLFLWKDAKVVLTDSGGLQEETTALGVPCVTIRENTERPITVELGTNVLAGTSKEGILKAYGEALEKPKHAAVPPL
;
A
#
# COMPACT_ATOMS: atom_id res chain seq x y z
N MET A 1 11.55 -13.78 -68.53
CA MET A 1 11.09 -14.87 -67.64
C MET A 1 10.70 -14.20 -66.36
N ASP A 2 9.41 -13.90 -66.21
CA ASP A 2 8.89 -13.28 -64.99
C ASP A 2 8.62 -14.36 -63.95
N VAL A 3 9.25 -14.17 -62.80
CA VAL A 3 9.03 -15.00 -61.62
C VAL A 3 7.84 -14.44 -60.84
N PRO A 4 6.77 -15.22 -60.59
CA PRO A 4 5.62 -14.69 -59.84
C PRO A 4 5.97 -14.49 -58.39
N VAL A 5 5.72 -13.26 -57.88
CA VAL A 5 5.82 -12.89 -56.45
C VAL A 5 4.61 -13.49 -55.71
N ILE A 6 4.88 -14.44 -54.84
CA ILE A 6 3.86 -14.98 -53.92
C ILE A 6 3.64 -13.97 -52.76
N PRO A 7 2.42 -13.47 -52.53
CA PRO A 7 2.17 -12.58 -51.41
C PRO A 7 2.33 -13.33 -50.09
N ALA A 8 3.05 -12.75 -49.15
CA ALA A 8 3.21 -13.28 -47.81
C ALA A 8 1.86 -13.27 -47.08
N LYS A 9 1.51 -14.43 -46.54
CA LYS A 9 0.30 -14.63 -45.73
C LYS A 9 0.46 -13.84 -44.43
N GLU A 10 -0.48 -12.94 -44.16
CA GLU A 10 -0.53 -12.23 -42.84
C GLU A 10 -0.69 -13.24 -41.71
N PRO A 11 0.03 -13.07 -40.61
CA PRO A 11 -0.13 -13.94 -39.45
C PRO A 11 -1.52 -13.71 -38.81
N GLU A 12 -2.23 -14.81 -38.61
CA GLU A 12 -3.48 -14.80 -37.85
C GLU A 12 -3.24 -14.25 -36.44
N PRO A 13 -4.18 -13.43 -35.91
CA PRO A 13 -4.05 -12.92 -34.53
C PRO A 13 -4.08 -14.09 -33.55
N ALA A 14 -3.07 -14.15 -32.69
CA ALA A 14 -2.98 -15.15 -31.63
C ALA A 14 -4.25 -15.08 -30.76
N LYS A 15 -4.96 -16.20 -30.66
CA LYS A 15 -6.06 -16.37 -29.71
C LYS A 15 -5.50 -16.11 -28.29
N THR A 16 -5.89 -15.00 -27.69
CA THR A 16 -5.68 -14.74 -26.26
C THR A 16 -6.39 -15.86 -25.49
N ALA A 17 -5.61 -16.77 -24.93
CA ALA A 17 -6.13 -17.74 -23.99
C ALA A 17 -6.67 -16.96 -22.78
N GLU A 18 -7.97 -17.03 -22.53
CA GLU A 18 -8.56 -16.55 -21.29
C GLU A 18 -7.87 -17.26 -20.14
N ALA A 19 -7.31 -16.47 -19.21
CA ALA A 19 -6.75 -17.00 -17.98
C ALA A 19 -7.84 -17.79 -17.24
N PRO A 20 -7.55 -19.00 -16.74
CA PRO A 20 -8.54 -19.78 -16.01
C PRO A 20 -9.06 -18.97 -14.84
N ASN A 21 -10.39 -18.86 -14.77
CA ASN A 21 -11.10 -18.23 -13.66
C ASN A 21 -10.96 -19.17 -12.45
N ILE A 22 -9.83 -19.03 -11.72
CA ILE A 22 -9.59 -19.77 -10.47
C ILE A 22 -10.43 -19.08 -9.41
N THR A 23 -11.66 -19.53 -9.24
CA THR A 23 -12.44 -19.35 -8.02
C THR A 23 -11.72 -20.16 -6.94
N VAL A 24 -10.82 -19.51 -6.21
CA VAL A 24 -10.29 -20.09 -4.98
C VAL A 24 -11.43 -20.04 -3.97
N ASP A 25 -12.05 -21.19 -3.73
CA ASP A 25 -12.98 -21.38 -2.64
C ASP A 25 -12.15 -21.26 -1.35
N TYR A 26 -12.14 -20.05 -0.77
CA TYR A 26 -11.39 -19.73 0.43
C TYR A 26 -12.18 -20.30 1.61
N ALA A 27 -11.88 -21.54 1.99
CA ALA A 27 -12.32 -22.05 3.29
C ALA A 27 -11.72 -21.15 4.38
N PRO A 28 -12.54 -20.58 5.30
CA PRO A 28 -12.02 -19.75 6.36
C PRO A 28 -10.99 -20.53 7.19
N PRO A 29 -9.92 -19.88 7.66
CA PRO A 29 -8.95 -20.55 8.51
C PRO A 29 -9.66 -21.17 9.71
N ILE A 30 -9.36 -22.44 10.00
CA ILE A 30 -9.85 -23.15 11.17
C ILE A 30 -9.23 -22.48 12.39
N HIS A 31 -10.00 -21.69 13.12
CA HIS A 31 -9.55 -21.08 14.37
C HIS A 31 -9.38 -22.15 15.44
N PRO A 32 -8.26 -22.21 16.17
CA PRO A 32 -8.18 -23.03 17.37
C PRO A 32 -9.23 -22.55 18.38
N ALA A 33 -9.93 -23.49 18.98
CA ALA A 33 -10.96 -23.21 19.98
C ALA A 33 -10.38 -22.36 21.13
N GLY A 34 -10.95 -21.17 21.35
CA GLY A 34 -10.60 -20.30 22.48
C GLY A 34 -10.26 -18.84 22.12
N VAL A 35 -10.37 -18.41 20.86
CA VAL A 35 -10.26 -16.99 20.47
C VAL A 35 -11.65 -16.49 20.13
N GLU A 36 -12.39 -16.08 21.15
CA GLU A 36 -13.62 -15.31 20.98
C GLU A 36 -13.24 -13.90 20.51
N ASP A 37 -13.92 -13.40 19.45
CA ASP A 37 -13.97 -12.02 18.99
C ASP A 37 -13.01 -11.50 17.88
N VAL A 38 -12.22 -12.30 17.20
CA VAL A 38 -11.45 -11.81 16.03
C VAL A 38 -12.22 -11.98 14.71
N SER A 39 -13.31 -12.74 14.68
CA SER A 39 -13.91 -13.26 13.45
C SER A 39 -14.79 -12.28 12.66
N VAL A 40 -15.42 -11.31 13.31
CA VAL A 40 -16.39 -10.42 12.63
C VAL A 40 -15.73 -9.24 11.92
N GLU A 41 -14.68 -8.68 12.49
CA GLU A 41 -13.96 -7.54 11.88
C GLU A 41 -13.05 -7.97 10.71
N ALA A 42 -12.38 -9.12 10.81
CA ALA A 42 -11.56 -9.65 9.72
C ALA A 42 -12.42 -9.93 8.46
N TYR A 43 -13.60 -10.52 8.60
CA TYR A 43 -14.53 -10.73 7.49
C TYR A 43 -15.01 -9.41 6.85
N SER A 44 -15.11 -8.34 7.61
CA SER A 44 -15.49 -7.02 7.09
C SER A 44 -14.40 -6.41 6.20
N VAL A 45 -13.11 -6.66 6.48
CA VAL A 45 -11.98 -6.14 5.72
C VAL A 45 -11.97 -6.64 4.28
N PHE A 46 -12.28 -7.92 4.05
CA PHE A 46 -12.36 -8.49 2.70
C PHE A 46 -13.52 -7.90 1.87
N LYS A 47 -14.62 -7.55 2.52
CA LYS A 47 -15.77 -6.91 1.87
C LYS A 47 -15.59 -5.42 1.62
N LEU A 48 -14.71 -4.76 2.39
CA LEU A 48 -14.47 -3.32 2.31
C LEU A 48 -13.33 -2.95 1.36
N LYS A 49 -12.62 -3.92 0.79
CA LYS A 49 -11.51 -3.64 -0.12
C LYS A 49 -11.98 -2.91 -1.37
N PRO A 50 -11.51 -1.67 -1.60
CA PRO A 50 -11.83 -0.95 -2.83
C PRO A 50 -11.21 -1.62 -4.06
N ALA A 51 -11.60 -1.19 -5.25
CA ALA A 51 -11.02 -1.67 -6.48
C ALA A 51 -9.50 -1.42 -6.52
N LYS A 52 -8.77 -2.32 -7.18
CA LYS A 52 -7.31 -2.22 -7.31
C LYS A 52 -6.88 -0.84 -7.85
N ASN A 53 -5.83 -0.27 -7.28
CA ASN A 53 -5.26 1.03 -7.63
C ASN A 53 -6.18 2.25 -7.40
N THR A 54 -7.29 2.12 -6.65
CA THR A 54 -8.19 3.25 -6.37
C THR A 54 -8.05 3.84 -4.98
N TYR A 55 -7.21 3.28 -4.13
CA TYR A 55 -7.00 3.67 -2.74
C TYR A 55 -5.52 3.67 -2.36
N ALA A 56 -5.21 4.35 -1.27
CA ALA A 56 -3.93 4.22 -0.58
C ALA A 56 -4.08 3.33 0.67
N PHE A 57 -2.98 2.72 1.07
CA PHE A 57 -2.89 1.99 2.34
C PHE A 57 -1.88 2.67 3.24
N MET A 58 -2.17 2.81 4.52
CA MET A 58 -1.27 3.49 5.44
C MET A 58 -1.01 2.68 6.71
N THR A 59 0.25 2.67 7.16
CA THR A 59 0.62 2.28 8.53
C THR A 59 1.47 3.37 9.17
N LEU A 60 1.19 3.67 10.43
CA LEU A 60 1.93 4.67 11.19
C LEU A 60 1.95 4.25 12.66
N HIS A 61 3.14 3.99 13.21
CA HIS A 61 3.28 3.44 14.55
C HIS A 61 4.62 3.75 15.24
N ARG A 62 5.60 4.35 14.52
CA ARG A 62 6.88 4.68 15.12
C ARG A 62 6.74 5.79 16.14
N PRO A 63 7.38 5.64 17.32
CA PRO A 63 7.37 6.68 18.36
C PRO A 63 7.80 8.06 17.85
N SER A 64 8.83 8.12 17.01
CA SER A 64 9.31 9.38 16.42
C SER A 64 8.26 10.14 15.60
N ASN A 65 7.25 9.44 15.10
CA ASN A 65 6.21 10.02 14.24
C ASN A 65 4.92 10.34 15.01
N VAL A 66 4.61 9.54 16.05
CA VAL A 66 3.31 9.63 16.71
C VAL A 66 3.38 10.18 18.13
N ASP A 67 4.56 10.20 18.78
CA ASP A 67 4.69 10.66 20.16
C ASP A 67 4.96 12.17 20.29
N ASP A 68 5.48 12.79 19.23
CA ASP A 68 5.62 14.23 19.13
C ASP A 68 4.40 14.85 18.46
N ARG A 69 3.76 15.81 19.15
CA ARG A 69 2.50 16.41 18.70
C ARG A 69 2.62 17.12 17.36
N ASP A 70 3.67 17.92 17.19
CA ASP A 70 3.82 18.79 16.03
C ASP A 70 4.17 17.95 14.78
N THR A 71 5.04 16.95 14.92
CA THR A 71 5.35 15.96 13.89
C THR A 71 4.09 15.21 13.47
N PHE A 72 3.32 14.70 14.44
CA PHE A 72 2.11 13.93 14.11
C PHE A 72 1.04 14.80 13.45
N MET A 73 0.88 16.06 13.88
CA MET A 73 -0.02 17.01 13.22
C MET A 73 0.40 17.31 11.78
N GLY A 74 1.71 17.48 11.53
CA GLY A 74 2.24 17.67 10.18
C GLY A 74 1.95 16.49 9.27
N ILE A 75 2.20 15.27 9.75
CA ILE A 75 1.89 14.02 9.04
C ILE A 75 0.37 13.92 8.77
N ALA A 76 -0.46 14.17 9.79
CA ALA A 76 -1.92 14.11 9.64
C ALA A 76 -2.45 15.13 8.62
N ALA A 77 -1.86 16.33 8.57
CA ALA A 77 -2.22 17.34 7.58
C ALA A 77 -1.89 16.89 6.14
N ALA A 78 -0.71 16.29 5.92
CA ALA A 78 -0.33 15.73 4.63
C ALA A 78 -1.26 14.59 4.20
N VAL A 79 -1.53 13.66 5.11
CA VAL A 79 -2.38 12.49 4.85
C VAL A 79 -3.83 12.89 4.56
N ASN A 80 -4.35 13.89 5.25
CA ASN A 80 -5.68 14.45 4.97
C ASN A 80 -5.76 15.07 3.57
N GLU A 81 -4.71 15.73 3.10
CA GLU A 81 -4.64 16.30 1.75
C GLU A 81 -4.59 15.20 0.69
N ILE A 82 -3.78 14.15 0.89
CA ILE A 82 -3.77 12.96 0.03
C ILE A 82 -5.16 12.28 0.01
N ALA A 83 -5.83 12.21 1.16
CA ALA A 83 -7.15 11.61 1.28
C ALA A 83 -8.25 12.38 0.54
N ALA A 84 -8.05 13.66 0.22
CA ALA A 84 -8.96 14.41 -0.63
C ALA A 84 -8.99 13.87 -2.08
N GLU A 85 -7.89 13.28 -2.55
CA GLU A 85 -7.80 12.71 -3.89
C GLU A 85 -8.29 11.25 -3.95
N LYS A 86 -8.00 10.46 -2.92
CA LYS A 86 -8.36 9.02 -2.88
C LYS A 86 -8.48 8.49 -1.46
N PRO A 87 -9.38 7.53 -1.21
CA PRO A 87 -9.56 6.97 0.12
C PRO A 87 -8.28 6.28 0.62
N ILE A 88 -8.06 6.34 1.92
CA ILE A 88 -6.94 5.70 2.60
C ILE A 88 -7.48 4.65 3.56
N LEU A 89 -6.98 3.42 3.47
CA LEU A 89 -7.22 2.38 4.46
C LEU A 89 -6.11 2.44 5.51
N PHE A 90 -6.47 2.65 6.77
CA PHE A 90 -5.54 2.83 7.86
C PHE A 90 -5.79 1.86 9.03
N PRO A 91 -5.18 0.66 9.03
CA PRO A 91 -5.14 -0.17 10.24
C PRO A 91 -4.29 0.52 11.29
N ALA A 92 -4.97 1.20 12.22
CA ALA A 92 -4.29 2.05 13.20
C ALA A 92 -3.86 1.25 14.42
N HIS A 93 -2.55 1.26 14.69
CA HIS A 93 -1.96 0.66 15.89
C HIS A 93 -2.54 1.30 17.17
N PRO A 94 -2.71 0.55 18.29
CA PRO A 94 -3.24 1.10 19.53
C PRO A 94 -2.50 2.32 20.05
N ARG A 95 -1.16 2.36 19.93
CA ARG A 95 -0.36 3.54 20.26
C ARG A 95 -0.78 4.78 19.47
N THR A 96 -0.93 4.62 18.15
CA THR A 96 -1.32 5.71 17.26
C THR A 96 -2.69 6.25 17.63
N ARG A 97 -3.67 5.37 17.89
CA ARG A 97 -5.02 5.74 18.34
C ARG A 97 -4.97 6.54 19.65
N LYS A 98 -4.18 6.06 20.64
CA LYS A 98 -4.00 6.76 21.90
C LYS A 98 -3.42 8.18 21.71
N MET A 99 -2.41 8.31 20.84
CA MET A 99 -1.80 9.63 20.59
C MET A 99 -2.74 10.55 19.81
N MET A 100 -3.54 10.01 18.89
CA MET A 100 -4.60 10.79 18.21
C MET A 100 -5.59 11.40 19.21
N GLU A 101 -6.06 10.61 20.16
CA GLU A 101 -6.97 11.09 21.22
C GLU A 101 -6.30 12.14 22.10
N GLN A 102 -5.07 11.87 22.55
CA GLN A 102 -4.31 12.76 23.42
C GLN A 102 -4.03 14.11 22.76
N PHE A 103 -3.66 14.12 21.47
CA PHE A 103 -3.31 15.33 20.73
C PHE A 103 -4.48 15.94 19.97
N GLN A 104 -5.67 15.33 20.07
CA GLN A 104 -6.89 15.73 19.36
C GLN A 104 -6.72 15.79 17.83
N ILE A 105 -5.93 14.87 17.28
CA ILE A 105 -5.70 14.77 15.84
C ILE A 105 -6.93 14.16 15.18
N LYS A 106 -7.41 14.82 14.12
CA LYS A 106 -8.56 14.37 13.34
C LYS A 106 -8.15 14.02 11.92
N PHE A 107 -8.55 12.85 11.50
CA PHE A 107 -8.49 12.44 10.10
C PHE A 107 -9.82 12.69 9.38
N SER A 108 -9.75 12.92 8.08
CA SER A 108 -10.93 13.11 7.22
C SER A 108 -11.73 11.80 7.10
N GLU A 109 -12.99 11.90 6.72
CA GLU A 109 -13.87 10.73 6.53
C GLU A 109 -13.40 9.78 5.41
N ASN A 110 -12.55 10.28 4.50
CA ASN A 110 -11.93 9.47 3.46
C ASN A 110 -10.81 8.58 3.97
N ILE A 111 -10.35 8.75 5.23
CA ILE A 111 -9.42 7.86 5.89
C ILE A 111 -10.21 6.85 6.71
N LYS A 112 -10.30 5.64 6.18
CA LYS A 112 -11.03 4.55 6.83
C LYS A 112 -10.13 3.88 7.86
N MET A 113 -10.33 4.26 9.12
CA MET A 113 -9.60 3.67 10.24
C MET A 113 -10.12 2.26 10.52
N LEU A 114 -9.21 1.30 10.45
CA LEU A 114 -9.48 -0.11 10.71
C LEU A 114 -8.87 -0.54 12.06
N ALA A 115 -9.37 -1.62 12.63
CA ALA A 115 -8.68 -2.32 13.72
C ALA A 115 -7.29 -2.78 13.25
N PRO A 116 -6.33 -3.03 14.16
CA PRO A 116 -5.07 -3.66 13.80
C PRO A 116 -5.31 -4.97 13.04
N LEU A 117 -4.59 -5.15 11.93
CA LEU A 117 -4.72 -6.31 11.05
C LEU A 117 -3.52 -7.25 11.21
N GLY A 118 -3.75 -8.54 10.99
CA GLY A 118 -2.70 -9.52 10.81
C GLY A 118 -1.93 -9.28 9.49
N PHE A 119 -0.79 -9.98 9.35
CA PHE A 119 0.08 -9.84 8.17
C PHE A 119 -0.67 -10.15 6.86
N MET A 120 -1.37 -11.28 6.78
CA MET A 120 -2.06 -11.71 5.56
C MET A 120 -3.19 -10.76 5.16
N GLU A 121 -3.93 -10.22 6.11
CA GLU A 121 -4.98 -9.24 5.89
C GLU A 121 -4.40 -7.91 5.40
N SER A 122 -3.31 -7.46 6.03
CA SER A 122 -2.59 -6.28 5.59
C SER A 122 -2.05 -6.44 4.18
N LEU A 123 -1.39 -7.57 3.87
CA LEU A 123 -0.88 -7.92 2.54
C LEU A 123 -2.00 -7.90 1.50
N PHE A 124 -3.15 -8.52 1.82
CA PHE A 124 -4.31 -8.53 0.93
C PHE A 124 -4.76 -7.11 0.54
N LEU A 125 -4.70 -6.16 1.47
CA LEU A 125 -5.05 -4.77 1.20
C LEU A 125 -3.95 -4.02 0.45
N TRP A 126 -2.73 -3.97 0.99
CA TRP A 126 -1.71 -3.08 0.44
C TRP A 126 -1.13 -3.53 -0.91
N LYS A 127 -1.14 -4.84 -1.25
CA LYS A 127 -0.65 -5.33 -2.55
C LYS A 127 -1.40 -4.77 -3.77
N ASP A 128 -2.64 -4.35 -3.59
CA ASP A 128 -3.48 -3.77 -4.63
C ASP A 128 -3.72 -2.26 -4.44
N ALA A 129 -3.06 -1.65 -3.46
CA ALA A 129 -3.11 -0.21 -3.26
C ALA A 129 -2.42 0.55 -4.41
N LYS A 130 -2.84 1.76 -4.68
CA LYS A 130 -2.18 2.67 -5.62
C LYS A 130 -0.80 3.09 -5.10
N VAL A 131 -0.72 3.28 -3.79
CA VAL A 131 0.46 3.68 -3.04
C VAL A 131 0.33 3.24 -1.59
N VAL A 132 1.46 2.92 -0.97
CA VAL A 132 1.55 2.64 0.47
C VAL A 132 2.28 3.80 1.16
N LEU A 133 1.72 4.31 2.25
CA LEU A 133 2.31 5.30 3.14
C LEU A 133 2.73 4.59 4.42
N THR A 134 4.01 4.59 4.80
CA THR A 134 4.44 3.76 5.93
C THR A 134 5.65 4.34 6.66
N ASP A 135 5.77 4.01 7.93
CA ASP A 135 6.99 4.17 8.72
C ASP A 135 7.68 2.82 9.06
N SER A 136 7.14 1.72 8.52
CA SER A 136 7.65 0.36 8.72
C SER A 136 8.85 0.06 7.81
N GLY A 137 9.92 -0.51 8.39
CA GLY A 137 11.09 -0.97 7.61
C GLY A 137 10.77 -2.18 6.72
N GLY A 138 10.05 -3.17 7.25
CA GLY A 138 9.69 -4.39 6.49
C GLY A 138 8.80 -4.10 5.29
N LEU A 139 7.82 -3.21 5.45
CA LEU A 139 6.88 -2.89 4.38
C LEU A 139 7.56 -2.23 3.16
N GLN A 140 8.70 -1.57 3.35
CA GLN A 140 9.53 -1.02 2.26
C GLN A 140 10.06 -2.12 1.33
N GLU A 141 10.51 -3.24 1.92
CA GLU A 141 11.01 -4.41 1.16
C GLU A 141 9.86 -5.14 0.48
N GLU A 142 8.77 -5.37 1.19
CA GLU A 142 7.59 -6.07 0.69
C GLU A 142 6.94 -5.31 -0.48
N THR A 143 6.77 -4.00 -0.38
CA THR A 143 6.22 -3.17 -1.46
C THR A 143 7.15 -3.11 -2.67
N THR A 144 8.47 -3.06 -2.46
CA THR A 144 9.45 -3.13 -3.53
C THR A 144 9.37 -4.47 -4.26
N ALA A 145 9.29 -5.59 -3.52
CA ALA A 145 9.19 -6.93 -4.12
C ALA A 145 7.94 -7.11 -4.98
N LEU A 146 6.83 -6.47 -4.63
CA LEU A 146 5.56 -6.54 -5.38
C LEU A 146 5.35 -5.38 -6.37
N GLY A 147 6.30 -4.46 -6.50
CA GLY A 147 6.20 -3.33 -7.41
C GLY A 147 5.12 -2.30 -7.00
N VAL A 148 4.76 -2.23 -5.72
CA VAL A 148 3.79 -1.26 -5.20
C VAL A 148 4.51 0.03 -4.82
N PRO A 149 4.10 1.21 -5.33
CA PRO A 149 4.67 2.49 -4.91
C PRO A 149 4.61 2.67 -3.40
N CYS A 150 5.71 3.13 -2.80
CA CYS A 150 5.82 3.28 -1.36
C CYS A 150 6.39 4.65 -0.98
N VAL A 151 5.77 5.31 -0.02
CA VAL A 151 6.26 6.54 0.62
C VAL A 151 6.65 6.21 2.05
N THR A 152 7.92 6.32 2.37
CA THR A 152 8.43 6.10 3.73
C THR A 152 8.45 7.40 4.50
N ILE A 153 7.59 7.51 5.52
CA ILE A 153 7.46 8.68 6.40
C ILE A 153 8.54 8.59 7.49
N ARG A 154 9.78 8.88 7.11
CA ARG A 154 10.96 8.86 7.96
C ARG A 154 12.05 9.77 7.41
N GLU A 155 12.96 10.23 8.28
CA GLU A 155 14.15 10.99 7.88
C GLU A 155 15.23 10.11 7.25
N ASN A 156 15.27 8.83 7.60
CA ASN A 156 16.24 7.85 7.09
C ASN A 156 15.62 6.46 6.95
N THR A 157 16.33 5.57 6.27
CA THR A 157 15.95 4.17 6.13
C THR A 157 17.13 3.23 6.34
N GLU A 158 16.88 2.10 6.95
CA GLU A 158 17.82 0.97 7.02
C GLU A 158 17.79 0.11 5.76
N ARG A 159 16.97 0.50 4.77
CA ARG A 159 16.74 -0.23 3.52
C ARG A 159 17.03 0.65 2.29
N PRO A 160 18.25 1.21 2.14
CA PRO A 160 18.54 2.16 1.05
C PRO A 160 18.29 1.57 -0.34
N ILE A 161 18.49 0.27 -0.52
CA ILE A 161 18.26 -0.43 -1.78
C ILE A 161 16.81 -0.28 -2.29
N THR A 162 15.83 -0.17 -1.38
CA THR A 162 14.42 0.01 -1.74
C THR A 162 14.14 1.40 -2.32
N VAL A 163 14.97 2.38 -1.97
CA VAL A 163 14.92 3.75 -2.51
C VAL A 163 15.67 3.85 -3.82
N GLU A 164 16.89 3.29 -3.89
CA GLU A 164 17.77 3.38 -5.04
C GLU A 164 17.24 2.58 -6.24
N LEU A 165 16.86 1.32 -6.02
CA LEU A 165 16.41 0.39 -7.06
C LEU A 165 14.94 0.00 -6.95
N GLY A 166 14.32 0.24 -5.80
CA GLY A 166 12.94 -0.16 -5.50
C GLY A 166 11.90 0.91 -5.79
N THR A 167 10.70 0.67 -5.32
CA THR A 167 9.53 1.55 -5.50
C THR A 167 9.40 2.61 -4.39
N ASN A 168 10.31 2.61 -3.42
CA ASN A 168 10.23 3.44 -2.23
C ASN A 168 10.76 4.86 -2.47
N VAL A 169 10.10 5.85 -1.85
CA VAL A 169 10.54 7.25 -1.78
C VAL A 169 10.59 7.67 -0.31
N LEU A 170 11.71 8.21 0.13
CA LEU A 170 11.89 8.70 1.49
C LEU A 170 11.32 10.12 1.61
N ALA A 171 10.36 10.31 2.51
CA ALA A 171 9.57 11.54 2.59
C ALA A 171 10.01 12.53 3.67
N GLY A 172 10.81 12.09 4.65
CA GLY A 172 10.91 12.81 5.90
C GLY A 172 9.61 12.77 6.69
N THR A 173 9.43 13.72 7.60
CA THR A 173 8.25 13.81 8.48
C THR A 173 7.47 15.11 8.31
N SER A 174 7.95 16.03 7.45
CA SER A 174 7.25 17.27 7.17
C SER A 174 6.09 17.08 6.21
N LYS A 175 5.08 17.94 6.31
CA LYS A 175 3.92 17.93 5.40
C LYS A 175 4.36 18.03 3.94
N GLU A 176 5.19 18.99 3.64
CA GLU A 176 5.68 19.29 2.28
C GLU A 176 6.49 18.11 1.70
N GLY A 177 7.34 17.49 2.54
CA GLY A 177 8.13 16.32 2.17
C GLY A 177 7.27 15.12 1.83
N ILE A 178 6.22 14.86 2.62
CA ILE A 178 5.28 13.75 2.39
C ILE A 178 4.49 13.96 1.09
N LEU A 179 3.99 15.17 0.84
CA LEU A 179 3.24 15.47 -0.39
C LEU A 179 4.13 15.37 -1.64
N LYS A 180 5.36 15.88 -1.56
CA LYS A 180 6.35 15.74 -2.63
C LYS A 180 6.68 14.28 -2.92
N ALA A 181 7.01 13.51 -1.89
CA ALA A 181 7.33 12.09 -2.02
C ALA A 181 6.13 11.27 -2.55
N TYR A 182 4.91 11.65 -2.20
CA TYR A 182 3.69 11.04 -2.73
C TYR A 182 3.60 11.23 -4.25
N GLY A 183 3.81 12.43 -4.77
CA GLY A 183 3.85 12.70 -6.21
C GLY A 183 4.95 11.87 -6.90
N GLU A 184 6.18 11.91 -6.38
CA GLU A 184 7.31 11.15 -6.91
C GLU A 184 7.07 9.64 -6.93
N ALA A 185 6.48 9.07 -5.88
CA ALA A 185 6.18 7.64 -5.80
C ALA A 185 5.16 7.20 -6.86
N LEU A 186 4.19 8.05 -7.20
CA LEU A 186 3.20 7.76 -8.25
C LEU A 186 3.79 7.77 -9.65
N GLU A 187 4.85 8.55 -9.89
CA GLU A 187 5.56 8.68 -11.17
C GLU A 187 6.68 7.64 -11.32
N LYS A 188 7.20 7.11 -10.21
CA LYS A 188 8.30 6.14 -10.22
C LYS A 188 7.91 4.87 -10.98
N PRO A 189 8.78 4.33 -11.86
CA PRO A 189 8.49 3.13 -12.63
C PRO A 189 8.15 1.95 -11.71
N LYS A 190 7.04 1.27 -11.97
CA LYS A 190 6.58 0.11 -11.19
C LYS A 190 7.45 -1.14 -11.36
N HIS A 191 8.34 -1.14 -12.34
CA HIS A 191 9.31 -2.20 -12.59
C HIS A 191 10.69 -1.81 -12.05
N ALA A 192 10.74 -1.45 -10.78
CA ALA A 192 12.02 -1.46 -10.11
C ALA A 192 12.57 -2.89 -10.17
N ALA A 193 13.80 -3.05 -10.60
CA ALA A 193 14.45 -4.36 -10.55
C ALA A 193 14.37 -4.84 -9.09
N VAL A 194 13.79 -6.03 -8.88
CA VAL A 194 13.82 -6.62 -7.53
C VAL A 194 15.27 -6.76 -7.15
N PRO A 195 15.77 -6.04 -6.13
CA PRO A 195 17.16 -6.15 -5.74
C PRO A 195 17.46 -7.62 -5.40
N PRO A 196 18.61 -8.16 -5.75
CA PRO A 196 19.00 -9.46 -5.25
C PRO A 196 19.06 -9.37 -3.71
N LEU A 197 18.30 -10.24 -3.07
CA LEU A 197 18.28 -10.41 -1.61
C LEU A 197 19.62 -10.96 -1.13
#